data_e7daaac9832e062e1df6d271a1ed2ad2
#
_entry.id   e7daaac9832e062e1df6d271a1ed2ad2
#
_cell.length_a   1.000
_cell.length_b   1.000
_cell.length_c   1.000
_cell.angle_alpha   90.00
_cell.angle_beta   90.00
_cell.angle_gamma   90.00
#
_symmetry.space_group_name_H-M   'P 1'
#
loop_
_entity.id
_entity.type
_entity.pdbx_description
1 polymer ?
#
loop_
_entity_poly.entity_id
_entity_poly.type
_entity_poly.pdbx_seq_one_letter_code
_entity_poly.pdbx_strand_id
1 'polypeptide(L)'
;MPGLWKQIPKWLIDPDGPVSIRSAYLPKFLPWALRFFAAGRINRIDPIADSLFQLSKGSVNAYKKRLAGTGKENLIRDSMYVHVYRNPKAASLDHLVWRLRQERQVPLELIDKNALREIEPDISTDYKAAIIIRKQGRASDPAGIGIALAKKAKEKGVAHIETTVQQVCPD
;
A
#
# COMPACT_ATOMS: atom_id res chain seq x y z
N MET A 1 -1.26 -9.89 -9.00
CA MET A 1 0.01 -10.16 -9.69
C MET A 1 -0.20 -11.29 -10.68
N PRO A 2 -0.02 -11.07 -11.98
CA PRO A 2 -0.12 -12.13 -12.98
C PRO A 2 0.89 -13.23 -12.68
N GLY A 3 0.49 -14.50 -12.80
CA GLY A 3 1.37 -15.65 -12.56
C GLY A 3 1.55 -16.09 -11.10
N LEU A 4 0.95 -15.42 -10.14
CA LEU A 4 1.05 -15.78 -8.72
C LEU A 4 0.58 -17.22 -8.45
N TRP A 5 -0.44 -17.68 -9.18
CA TRP A 5 -0.97 -19.03 -9.05
C TRP A 5 0.06 -20.14 -9.28
N LYS A 6 1.13 -19.88 -10.06
CA LYS A 6 2.21 -20.83 -10.30
C LYS A 6 3.12 -21.01 -9.09
N GLN A 7 3.19 -20.01 -8.20
CA GLN A 7 4.07 -20.00 -7.03
C GLN A 7 3.38 -20.54 -5.78
N ILE A 8 2.05 -20.45 -5.70
CA ILE A 8 1.28 -20.83 -4.52
C ILE A 8 1.46 -22.28 -4.11
N PRO A 9 1.42 -23.29 -5.02
CA PRO A 9 1.65 -24.67 -4.61
C PRO A 9 2.99 -24.85 -3.91
N LYS A 10 4.05 -24.19 -4.40
CA LYS A 10 5.38 -24.23 -3.76
C LYS A 10 5.35 -23.58 -2.38
N TRP A 11 4.68 -22.46 -2.21
CA TRP A 11 4.59 -21.76 -0.92
C TRP A 11 3.77 -22.50 0.13
N LEU A 12 2.74 -23.25 -0.29
CA LEU A 12 1.88 -24.03 0.61
C LEU A 12 2.57 -25.30 1.11
N ILE A 13 3.55 -25.83 0.36
CA ILE A 13 4.32 -27.04 0.73
C ILE A 13 5.55 -26.64 1.55
N ASP A 14 6.05 -25.43 1.41
CA ASP A 14 7.22 -24.92 2.10
C ASP A 14 6.84 -24.53 3.55
N PRO A 15 7.38 -25.21 4.58
CA PRO A 15 7.12 -24.88 5.99
C PRO A 15 7.51 -23.43 6.35
N ASP A 16 8.55 -22.91 5.69
CA ASP A 16 9.06 -21.54 5.86
C ASP A 16 8.47 -20.56 4.82
N GLY A 17 7.49 -21.03 4.06
CA GLY A 17 6.83 -20.26 3.00
C GLY A 17 6.02 -19.08 3.55
N PRO A 18 5.83 -18.02 2.71
CA PRO A 18 5.11 -16.81 3.12
C PRO A 18 3.60 -17.02 3.33
N VAL A 19 3.07 -18.19 3.00
CA VAL A 19 1.63 -18.50 3.10
C VAL A 19 1.45 -19.86 3.77
N SER A 20 0.79 -19.86 4.93
CA SER A 20 0.36 -21.06 5.62
C SER A 20 -1.17 -21.06 5.78
N ILE A 21 -1.83 -22.10 5.32
CA ILE A 21 -3.28 -22.26 5.42
C ILE A 21 -3.59 -23.59 6.11
N ARG A 22 -4.31 -23.53 7.23
CA ARG A 22 -4.79 -24.73 7.91
C ARG A 22 -5.72 -25.51 6.97
N SER A 23 -5.50 -26.82 6.82
CA SER A 23 -6.30 -27.68 5.92
C SER A 23 -7.80 -27.61 6.16
N ALA A 24 -8.22 -27.55 7.42
CA ALA A 24 -9.63 -27.38 7.80
C ALA A 24 -10.25 -26.04 7.32
N TYR A 25 -9.45 -25.02 7.01
CA TYR A 25 -9.94 -23.74 6.52
C TYR A 25 -10.01 -23.67 4.99
N LEU A 26 -9.37 -24.58 4.27
CA LEU A 26 -9.31 -24.58 2.80
C LEU A 26 -10.69 -24.50 2.13
N PRO A 27 -11.74 -25.23 2.53
CA PRO A 27 -13.05 -25.14 1.90
C PRO A 27 -13.66 -23.73 2.01
N LYS A 28 -13.45 -23.05 3.14
CA LYS A 28 -13.93 -21.68 3.37
C LYS A 28 -13.11 -20.63 2.61
N PHE A 29 -11.84 -20.89 2.42
CA PHE A 29 -10.91 -20.01 1.71
C PHE A 29 -11.03 -20.08 0.19
N LEU A 30 -11.37 -21.26 -0.36
CA LEU A 30 -11.37 -21.53 -1.79
C LEU A 30 -12.24 -20.56 -2.62
N PRO A 31 -13.49 -20.22 -2.25
CA PRO A 31 -14.30 -19.26 -3.01
C PRO A 31 -13.66 -17.88 -3.11
N TRP A 32 -13.02 -17.41 -2.05
CA TRP A 32 -12.27 -16.15 -2.05
C TRP A 32 -11.03 -16.25 -2.94
N ALA A 33 -10.28 -17.34 -2.84
CA ALA A 33 -9.07 -17.55 -3.65
C ALA A 33 -9.37 -17.54 -5.14
N LEU A 34 -10.45 -18.18 -5.57
CA LEU A 34 -10.89 -18.20 -6.98
C LEU A 34 -11.21 -16.77 -7.48
N ARG A 35 -11.90 -15.95 -6.68
CA ARG A 35 -12.19 -14.55 -7.01
C ARG A 35 -10.91 -13.71 -7.05
N PHE A 36 -10.00 -13.93 -6.11
CA PHE A 36 -8.71 -13.25 -6.08
C PHE A 36 -7.87 -13.54 -7.33
N PHE A 37 -7.79 -14.81 -7.75
CA PHE A 37 -7.08 -15.18 -8.98
C PHE A 37 -7.78 -14.63 -10.22
N ALA A 38 -9.09 -14.63 -10.26
CA ALA A 38 -9.84 -14.04 -11.37
C ALA A 38 -9.60 -12.52 -11.48
N ALA A 39 -9.46 -11.82 -10.35
CA ALA A 39 -9.10 -10.40 -10.33
C ALA A 39 -7.65 -10.14 -10.80
N GLY A 40 -6.74 -11.09 -10.58
CA GLY A 40 -5.34 -11.00 -11.03
C GLY A 40 -5.11 -11.23 -12.54
N ARG A 41 -6.15 -11.39 -13.34
CA ARG A 41 -6.02 -11.52 -14.81
C ARG A 41 -5.55 -10.21 -15.42
N ILE A 42 -4.68 -10.31 -16.42
CA ILE A 42 -4.02 -9.15 -17.04
C ILE A 42 -5.01 -8.08 -17.53
N ASN A 43 -6.13 -8.51 -18.12
CA ASN A 43 -7.17 -7.60 -18.62
C ASN A 43 -8.00 -6.89 -17.52
N ARG A 44 -7.86 -7.28 -16.26
CA ARG A 44 -8.53 -6.64 -15.12
C ARG A 44 -7.61 -5.74 -14.32
N ILE A 45 -6.31 -5.81 -14.55
CA ILE A 45 -5.33 -5.09 -13.73
C ILE A 45 -5.45 -3.59 -13.93
N ASP A 46 -5.58 -3.11 -15.17
CA ASP A 46 -5.67 -1.69 -15.47
C ASP A 46 -6.90 -1.02 -14.85
N PRO A 47 -8.14 -1.52 -15.04
CA PRO A 47 -9.31 -0.94 -14.37
C PRO A 47 -9.21 -0.93 -12.84
N ILE A 48 -8.62 -1.99 -12.26
CA ILE A 48 -8.40 -2.07 -10.80
C ILE A 48 -7.35 -1.03 -10.38
N ALA A 49 -6.26 -0.90 -11.13
CA ALA A 49 -5.22 0.08 -10.84
C ALA A 49 -5.75 1.51 -10.94
N ASP A 50 -6.61 1.81 -11.93
CA ASP A 50 -7.29 3.11 -12.06
C ASP A 50 -8.16 3.41 -10.85
N SER A 51 -9.01 2.47 -10.46
CA SER A 51 -9.89 2.62 -9.31
C SER A 51 -9.10 2.88 -8.02
N LEU A 52 -8.05 2.10 -7.77
CA LEU A 52 -7.17 2.27 -6.61
C LEU A 52 -6.42 3.61 -6.65
N PHE A 53 -5.96 4.03 -7.84
CA PHE A 53 -5.30 5.31 -8.01
C PHE A 53 -6.25 6.47 -7.72
N GLN A 54 -7.50 6.42 -8.22
CA GLN A 54 -8.50 7.46 -7.93
C GLN A 54 -8.82 7.56 -6.43
N LEU A 55 -8.87 6.43 -5.71
CA LEU A 55 -9.10 6.42 -4.27
C LEU A 55 -7.91 6.95 -3.47
N SER A 56 -6.69 6.70 -3.92
CA SER A 56 -5.47 7.03 -3.17
C SER A 56 -4.85 8.38 -3.54
N LYS A 57 -5.04 8.84 -4.79
CA LYS A 57 -4.52 10.15 -5.22
C LYS A 57 -5.10 11.25 -4.33
N GLY A 58 -4.26 12.12 -3.83
CA GLY A 58 -4.70 13.23 -2.97
C GLY A 58 -4.97 12.87 -1.51
N SER A 59 -4.83 11.59 -1.10
CA SER A 59 -5.06 11.17 0.28
C SER A 59 -4.19 11.95 1.29
N VAL A 60 -2.92 12.18 0.98
CA VAL A 60 -2.00 12.96 1.82
C VAL A 60 -2.53 14.36 2.07
N ASN A 61 -2.92 15.07 1.01
CA ASN A 61 -3.50 16.42 1.11
C ASN A 61 -4.84 16.42 1.86
N ALA A 62 -5.66 15.38 1.64
CA ALA A 62 -6.92 15.22 2.35
C ALA A 62 -6.71 15.07 3.86
N TYR A 63 -5.74 14.24 4.28
CA TYR A 63 -5.39 14.11 5.70
C TYR A 63 -4.83 15.40 6.27
N LYS A 64 -3.88 16.07 5.61
CA LYS A 64 -3.34 17.37 6.04
C LYS A 64 -4.45 18.39 6.26
N LYS A 65 -5.37 18.51 5.29
CA LYS A 65 -6.52 19.42 5.38
C LYS A 65 -7.46 19.09 6.54
N ARG A 66 -7.73 17.82 6.77
CA ARG A 66 -8.60 17.37 7.86
C ARG A 66 -7.97 17.56 9.23
N LEU A 67 -6.66 17.36 9.37
CA LEU A 67 -5.94 17.56 10.62
C LEU A 67 -5.68 19.03 10.94
N ALA A 68 -5.78 19.93 9.97
CA ALA A 68 -5.57 21.37 10.19
C ALA A 68 -6.44 21.88 11.35
N GLY A 69 -5.84 22.60 12.31
CA GLY A 69 -6.47 23.14 13.50
C GLY A 69 -6.73 22.11 14.62
N THR A 70 -6.16 20.90 14.53
CA THR A 70 -6.26 19.90 15.61
C THR A 70 -5.07 19.91 16.57
N GLY A 71 -3.97 20.63 16.24
CA GLY A 71 -2.69 20.56 16.94
C GLY A 71 -1.95 19.23 16.71
N LYS A 72 -2.41 18.42 15.74
CA LYS A 72 -1.84 17.11 15.37
C LYS A 72 -1.44 17.03 13.88
N GLU A 73 -1.21 18.16 13.25
CA GLU A 73 -0.84 18.30 11.84
C GLU A 73 0.46 17.54 11.51
N ASN A 74 1.39 17.50 12.46
CA ASN A 74 2.68 16.84 12.35
C ASN A 74 2.60 15.29 12.26
N LEU A 75 1.42 14.72 12.52
CA LEU A 75 1.22 13.26 12.41
C LEU A 75 1.23 12.77 10.95
N ILE A 76 1.00 13.66 9.97
CA ILE A 76 1.18 13.38 8.55
C ILE A 76 2.36 14.19 8.03
N ARG A 77 3.41 13.51 7.59
CA ARG A 77 4.62 14.12 7.04
C ARG A 77 4.80 13.73 5.59
N ASP A 78 5.37 14.65 4.80
CA ASP A 78 5.82 14.32 3.45
C ASP A 78 6.96 13.30 3.55
N SER A 79 6.95 12.34 2.65
CA SER A 79 7.88 11.23 2.64
C SER A 79 8.08 10.70 1.22
N MET A 80 8.87 9.67 1.11
CA MET A 80 9.04 8.86 -0.08
C MET A 80 8.94 7.38 0.30
N TYR A 81 8.66 6.54 -0.68
CA TYR A 81 8.72 5.09 -0.52
C TYR A 81 9.90 4.56 -1.30
N VAL A 82 10.78 3.81 -0.66
CA VAL A 82 12.03 3.32 -1.23
C VAL A 82 11.97 1.80 -1.36
N HIS A 83 11.97 1.31 -2.59
CA HIS A 83 12.10 -0.12 -2.89
C HIS A 83 13.54 -0.45 -3.18
N VAL A 84 14.18 -1.22 -2.31
CA VAL A 84 15.61 -1.54 -2.42
C VAL A 84 15.85 -2.90 -3.07
N TYR A 85 16.95 -3.00 -3.83
CA TYR A 85 17.31 -4.19 -4.59
C TYR A 85 18.77 -4.56 -4.32
N ARG A 86 19.02 -5.84 -3.97
CA ARG A 86 20.36 -6.41 -3.90
C ARG A 86 20.96 -6.61 -5.29
N ASN A 87 20.16 -7.07 -6.24
CA ASN A 87 20.55 -7.19 -7.64
C ASN A 87 20.09 -5.96 -8.42
N PRO A 88 20.99 -5.09 -8.93
CA PRO A 88 20.60 -3.90 -9.68
C PRO A 88 19.85 -4.20 -10.98
N LYS A 89 20.06 -5.36 -11.61
CA LYS A 89 19.32 -5.77 -12.80
C LYS A 89 17.84 -6.06 -12.51
N ALA A 90 17.49 -6.32 -11.26
CA ALA A 90 16.11 -6.49 -10.85
C ALA A 90 15.38 -5.15 -10.61
N ALA A 91 16.11 -4.05 -10.50
CA ALA A 91 15.58 -2.70 -10.36
C ALA A 91 15.26 -2.12 -11.75
N SER A 92 14.20 -2.62 -12.39
CA SER A 92 13.77 -2.13 -13.70
C SER A 92 12.37 -1.51 -13.61
N LEU A 93 12.22 -0.33 -14.18
CA LEU A 93 10.93 0.36 -14.32
C LEU A 93 10.02 -0.30 -15.36
N ASP A 94 10.52 -1.23 -16.17
CA ASP A 94 9.75 -1.99 -17.17
C ASP A 94 8.86 -3.07 -16.55
N HIS A 95 9.07 -3.42 -15.30
CA HIS A 95 8.18 -4.35 -14.63
C HIS A 95 6.76 -3.79 -14.54
N LEU A 96 5.76 -4.65 -14.76
CA LEU A 96 4.34 -4.29 -14.80
C LEU A 96 3.91 -3.34 -13.67
N VAL A 97 4.38 -3.60 -12.45
CA VAL A 97 4.01 -2.80 -11.27
C VAL A 97 4.50 -1.35 -11.35
N TRP A 98 5.64 -1.11 -12.02
CA TRP A 98 6.20 0.22 -12.20
C TRP A 98 5.61 0.91 -13.41
N ARG A 99 5.42 0.20 -14.53
CA ARG A 99 4.73 0.72 -15.71
C ARG A 99 3.33 1.24 -15.37
N LEU A 100 2.53 0.46 -14.63
CA LEU A 100 1.20 0.89 -14.19
C LEU A 100 1.22 2.20 -13.38
N ARG A 101 2.28 2.43 -12.62
CA ARG A 101 2.47 3.69 -11.88
C ARG A 101 2.92 4.83 -12.79
N GLN A 102 3.83 4.57 -13.73
CA GLN A 102 4.30 5.56 -14.72
C GLN A 102 3.15 6.05 -15.60
N GLU A 103 2.30 5.14 -16.09
CA GLU A 103 1.11 5.46 -16.89
C GLU A 103 0.15 6.39 -16.13
N ARG A 104 0.14 6.32 -14.79
CA ARG A 104 -0.65 7.19 -13.90
C ARG A 104 0.15 8.38 -13.37
N GLN A 105 1.26 8.70 -14.00
CA GLN A 105 2.12 9.86 -13.67
C GLN A 105 2.60 9.87 -12.20
N VAL A 106 2.71 8.69 -11.58
CA VAL A 106 3.33 8.58 -10.26
C VAL A 106 4.83 8.87 -10.40
N PRO A 107 5.37 9.83 -9.65
CA PRO A 107 6.78 10.20 -9.79
C PRO A 107 7.68 9.08 -9.26
N LEU A 108 8.33 8.38 -10.19
CA LEU A 108 9.27 7.30 -9.94
C LEU A 108 10.69 7.71 -10.32
N GLU A 109 11.64 7.23 -9.56
CA GLU A 109 13.06 7.46 -9.80
C GLU A 109 13.83 6.17 -9.54
N LEU A 110 14.66 5.76 -10.50
CA LEU A 110 15.62 4.68 -10.33
C LEU A 110 16.96 5.28 -9.91
N ILE A 111 17.50 4.81 -8.79
CA ILE A 111 18.76 5.30 -8.24
C ILE A 111 19.75 4.15 -8.04
N ASP A 112 21.03 4.48 -8.08
CA ASP A 112 22.11 3.57 -7.80
C ASP A 112 22.43 3.48 -6.29
N LYS A 113 23.46 2.68 -5.97
CA LYS A 113 23.91 2.47 -4.58
C LYS A 113 24.43 3.74 -3.90
N ASN A 114 24.98 4.70 -4.65
CA ASN A 114 25.58 5.91 -4.07
C ASN A 114 24.47 6.88 -3.68
N ALA A 115 23.56 7.17 -4.60
CA ALA A 115 22.39 7.99 -4.34
C ALA A 115 21.47 7.37 -3.26
N LEU A 116 21.38 6.03 -3.18
CA LEU A 116 20.66 5.37 -2.11
C LEU A 116 21.26 5.66 -0.73
N ARG A 117 22.60 5.68 -0.60
CA ARG A 117 23.28 5.99 0.67
C ARG A 117 23.21 7.46 1.06
N GLU A 118 23.13 8.37 0.09
CA GLU A 118 22.88 9.78 0.38
C GLU A 118 21.50 10.00 1.02
N ILE A 119 20.50 9.18 0.65
CA ILE A 119 19.13 9.24 1.19
C ILE A 119 19.02 8.49 2.53
N GLU A 120 19.63 7.31 2.61
CA GLU A 120 19.59 6.41 3.77
C GLU A 120 21.01 5.93 4.08
N PRO A 121 21.81 6.70 4.86
CA PRO A 121 23.21 6.39 5.14
C PRO A 121 23.42 5.04 5.83
N ASP A 122 22.49 4.64 6.69
CA ASP A 122 22.57 3.42 7.51
C ASP A 122 22.10 2.16 6.77
N ILE A 123 21.71 2.28 5.49
CA ILE A 123 21.24 1.11 4.74
C ILE A 123 22.37 0.12 4.47
N SER A 124 22.07 -1.20 4.56
CA SER A 124 23.04 -2.25 4.28
C SER A 124 23.71 -2.06 2.91
N THR A 125 25.03 -2.30 2.87
CA THR A 125 25.83 -2.27 1.64
C THR A 125 25.46 -3.35 0.64
N ASP A 126 24.65 -4.32 1.02
CA ASP A 126 24.11 -5.35 0.12
C ASP A 126 23.18 -4.78 -0.94
N TYR A 127 22.46 -3.69 -0.63
CA TYR A 127 21.58 -3.05 -1.58
C TYR A 127 22.36 -2.21 -2.59
N LYS A 128 22.11 -2.47 -3.88
CA LYS A 128 22.87 -1.90 -5.01
C LYS A 128 22.07 -0.91 -5.86
N ALA A 129 20.75 -0.90 -5.72
CA ALA A 129 19.86 0.02 -6.41
C ALA A 129 18.58 0.20 -5.63
N ALA A 130 17.81 1.25 -5.93
CA ALA A 130 16.46 1.43 -5.42
C ALA A 130 15.55 2.09 -6.47
N ILE A 131 14.24 1.85 -6.33
CA ILE A 131 13.21 2.62 -7.02
C ILE A 131 12.47 3.41 -5.97
N ILE A 132 12.45 4.73 -6.14
CA ILE A 132 11.81 5.67 -5.23
C ILE A 132 10.45 6.07 -5.79
N ILE A 133 9.44 6.09 -4.94
CA ILE A 133 8.15 6.73 -5.21
C ILE A 133 8.14 8.04 -4.42
N ARG A 134 8.20 9.15 -5.12
CA ARG A 134 8.18 10.49 -4.51
C ARG A 134 6.76 10.95 -4.17
N LYS A 135 6.65 12.04 -3.41
CA LYS A 135 5.38 12.68 -3.02
C LYS A 135 4.44 11.73 -2.25
N GLN A 136 5.00 10.91 -1.39
CA GLN A 136 4.24 10.06 -0.47
C GLN A 136 4.03 10.77 0.86
N GLY A 137 3.09 10.27 1.66
CA GLY A 137 2.90 10.69 3.04
C GLY A 137 3.17 9.55 4.01
N ARG A 138 3.73 9.88 5.16
CA ARG A 138 3.92 8.95 6.27
C ARG A 138 3.07 9.37 7.46
N ALA A 139 2.22 8.46 7.96
CA ALA A 139 1.56 8.59 9.23
C ALA A 139 2.52 8.13 10.34
N SER A 140 2.89 9.04 11.26
CA SER A 140 3.76 8.70 12.38
C SER A 140 3.01 8.02 13.53
N ASP A 141 1.73 8.32 13.67
CA ASP A 141 0.82 7.73 14.66
C ASP A 141 -0.59 7.62 14.07
N PRO A 142 -0.93 6.48 13.42
CA PRO A 142 -2.26 6.26 12.85
C PRO A 142 -3.40 6.32 13.88
N ALA A 143 -3.17 5.84 15.10
CA ALA A 143 -4.17 5.88 16.17
C ALA A 143 -4.44 7.32 16.60
N GLY A 144 -3.37 8.11 16.81
CA GLY A 144 -3.47 9.52 17.14
C GLY A 144 -4.20 10.35 16.06
N ILE A 145 -4.01 10.01 14.79
CA ILE A 145 -4.78 10.61 13.68
C ILE A 145 -6.27 10.32 13.85
N GLY A 146 -6.63 9.06 14.09
CA GLY A 146 -8.03 8.67 14.31
C GLY A 146 -8.68 9.41 15.47
N ILE A 147 -7.98 9.49 16.61
CA ILE A 147 -8.44 10.21 17.82
C ILE A 147 -8.64 11.71 17.52
N ALA A 148 -7.66 12.35 16.84
CA ALA A 148 -7.74 13.78 16.51
C ALA A 148 -8.93 14.08 15.58
N LEU A 149 -9.15 13.23 14.59
CA LEU A 149 -10.27 13.39 13.65
C LEU A 149 -11.63 13.14 14.31
N ALA A 150 -11.73 12.12 15.19
CA ALA A 150 -12.95 11.85 15.96
C ALA A 150 -13.29 13.01 16.90
N LYS A 151 -12.29 13.57 17.60
CA LYS A 151 -12.46 14.75 18.44
C LYS A 151 -12.99 15.93 17.63
N LYS A 152 -12.34 16.25 16.53
CA LYS A 152 -12.75 17.35 15.62
C LYS A 152 -14.15 17.14 15.07
N ALA A 153 -14.55 15.91 14.75
CA ALA A 153 -15.91 15.59 14.31
C ALA A 153 -16.95 15.88 15.41
N LYS A 154 -16.67 15.46 16.66
CA LYS A 154 -17.53 15.76 17.83
C LYS A 154 -17.68 17.27 18.06
N GLU A 155 -16.59 18.03 18.00
CA GLU A 155 -16.60 19.49 18.12
C GLU A 155 -17.47 20.18 17.02
N LYS A 156 -17.64 19.50 15.88
CA LYS A 156 -18.54 19.95 14.79
C LYS A 156 -19.97 19.40 14.92
N GLY A 157 -20.33 18.78 16.03
CA GLY A 157 -21.67 18.28 16.29
C GLY A 157 -21.98 16.90 15.74
N VAL A 158 -20.97 16.14 15.26
CA VAL A 158 -21.18 14.75 14.83
C VAL A 158 -21.40 13.86 16.04
N ALA A 159 -22.51 13.14 16.05
CA ALA A 159 -22.79 12.12 17.06
C ALA A 159 -21.88 10.89 16.83
N HIS A 160 -21.28 10.39 17.92
CA HIS A 160 -20.50 9.15 17.90
C HIS A 160 -21.24 8.08 18.69
N ILE A 161 -21.58 6.98 18.03
CA ILE A 161 -22.31 5.85 18.64
C ILE A 161 -21.36 4.65 18.64
N GLU A 162 -21.05 4.13 19.83
CA GLU A 162 -20.26 2.91 19.99
C GLU A 162 -21.19 1.71 19.90
N THR A 163 -21.21 1.04 18.75
CA THR A 163 -22.03 -0.13 18.49
C THR A 163 -21.43 -1.01 17.41
N THR A 164 -21.94 -2.24 17.30
CA THR A 164 -21.60 -3.12 16.17
C THR A 164 -22.58 -2.86 15.03
N VAL A 165 -22.05 -2.48 13.86
CA VAL A 165 -22.86 -2.31 12.64
C VAL A 165 -23.33 -3.70 12.17
N GLN A 166 -24.63 -3.90 12.12
CA GLN A 166 -25.26 -5.15 11.70
C GLN A 166 -25.49 -5.18 10.19
N GLN A 167 -25.91 -4.05 9.63
CA GLN A 167 -26.26 -3.96 8.22
C GLN A 167 -26.02 -2.55 7.70
N VAL A 168 -25.61 -2.44 6.46
CA VAL A 168 -25.55 -1.19 5.68
C VAL A 168 -26.57 -1.29 4.57
N CYS A 169 -27.58 -0.41 4.59
CA CYS A 169 -28.57 -0.28 3.53
C CYS A 169 -28.15 0.93 2.67
N PRO A 170 -27.69 0.76 1.43
CA PRO A 170 -27.52 1.88 0.51
C PRO A 170 -28.90 2.40 0.11
N ASP A 171 -29.04 3.73 0.08
CA ASP A 171 -30.21 4.43 -0.47
C ASP A 171 -30.30 4.29 -1.98
#